data_4d2cb33271e68cfcc3b477305f58d10d
#
_entry.id   4d2cb33271e68cfcc3b477305f58d10d
#
_cell.length_a   1.000
_cell.length_b   1.000
_cell.length_c   1.000
_cell.angle_alpha   90.00
_cell.angle_beta   90.00
_cell.angle_gamma   90.00
#
_symmetry.space_group_name_H-M   'P 1'
#
loop_
_entity.id
_entity.type
_entity.pdbx_description
1 polymer ?
#
loop_
_entity_poly.entity_id
_entity_poly.type
_entity_poly.pdbx_seq_one_letter_code
_entity_poly.pdbx_strand_id
1 'polypeptide(L)'
;MKSFHSNADSDNPLGHQIHEADELEQGAQEDQGATIELTGHSIPERHPDWPPLAVTFWFSGHDTYQDMEGLAPYLADKDLYFYEGRSDQITDVLQYFANNLFETDEVERWMNAQSIGERPLVGSALEAQLRAVIGTGVVVGSFDVTGKDLEDARAPFFNVGPLPKGESNEDALANYTELEVQRAEAQNQREARMIPNFEQEVGKILTEHPDLKGKSPLNILISMGSYHTTLGHLFGEHGVPSEHYFSGGTPYTHDYRNELRRTFAFGKVPSEELIQRSYVESLIGGGFESVSGVPLREMSAEDQMRYLRGFVSRLSTDQLSKLISLYRQDTATLDEYDAILAQSGQRFPRSIQDLREQSE
;
A
#
# COMPACT_ATOMS: atom_id res chain seq x y z
N MET A 1 -25.58 -22.33 -40.81
CA MET A 1 -25.95 -21.08 -40.16
C MET A 1 -26.72 -21.38 -38.90
N LYS A 2 -26.07 -21.32 -37.75
CA LYS A 2 -26.68 -21.32 -36.43
C LYS A 2 -25.99 -20.22 -35.65
N SER A 3 -26.74 -19.19 -35.29
CA SER A 3 -26.32 -18.06 -34.50
C SER A 3 -26.13 -18.50 -33.06
N PHE A 4 -24.93 -18.32 -32.50
CA PHE A 4 -24.68 -18.36 -31.06
C PHE A 4 -24.87 -16.96 -30.52
N HIS A 5 -25.95 -16.74 -29.78
CA HIS A 5 -26.04 -15.64 -28.82
C HIS A 5 -25.27 -16.06 -27.55
N SER A 6 -24.17 -15.44 -27.33
CA SER A 6 -23.51 -15.51 -26.02
C SER A 6 -24.09 -14.40 -25.14
N ASN A 7 -24.90 -14.77 -24.18
CA ASN A 7 -25.16 -13.95 -23.01
C ASN A 7 -23.89 -13.98 -22.17
N ALA A 8 -23.13 -12.90 -22.23
CA ALA A 8 -22.09 -12.62 -21.25
C ALA A 8 -22.69 -11.64 -20.23
N ASP A 9 -23.45 -12.17 -19.27
CA ASP A 9 -23.59 -11.50 -17.98
C ASP A 9 -22.27 -11.68 -17.25
N SER A 10 -21.39 -10.71 -17.43
CA SER A 10 -20.20 -10.59 -16.61
C SER A 10 -20.62 -9.93 -15.31
N ASP A 11 -20.91 -10.75 -14.31
CA ASP A 11 -20.81 -10.32 -12.92
C ASP A 11 -19.41 -9.79 -12.72
N ASN A 12 -19.29 -8.48 -12.59
CA ASN A 12 -18.04 -7.81 -12.26
C ASN A 12 -17.82 -7.93 -10.74
N PRO A 13 -16.96 -8.82 -10.25
CA PRO A 13 -16.76 -9.02 -8.81
C PRO A 13 -15.96 -7.91 -8.14
N LEU A 14 -15.52 -6.88 -8.87
CA LEU A 14 -14.59 -5.85 -8.39
C LEU A 14 -15.28 -4.54 -7.97
N GLY A 15 -16.62 -4.49 -7.94
CA GLY A 15 -17.41 -3.28 -7.71
C GLY A 15 -17.80 -2.99 -6.26
N HIS A 16 -17.10 -3.45 -5.26
CA HIS A 16 -17.36 -2.99 -3.89
C HIS A 16 -16.66 -1.66 -3.62
N GLN A 17 -17.36 -0.55 -3.89
CA GLN A 17 -17.09 0.72 -3.24
C GLN A 17 -17.21 0.52 -1.73
N ILE A 18 -16.10 0.68 -1.02
CA ILE A 18 -16.10 0.50 0.42
C ILE A 18 -16.49 1.84 1.04
N HIS A 19 -17.79 2.02 1.30
CA HIS A 19 -18.31 3.12 2.11
C HIS A 19 -17.71 3.16 3.53
N GLU A 20 -17.15 2.04 4.02
CA GLU A 20 -16.51 1.98 5.33
C GLU A 20 -15.23 2.82 5.44
N ALA A 21 -14.52 3.09 4.32
CA ALA A 21 -13.37 3.99 4.34
C ALA A 21 -13.82 5.43 4.61
N ASP A 22 -14.94 5.84 4.03
CA ASP A 22 -15.54 7.16 4.23
C ASP A 22 -16.04 7.36 5.68
N GLU A 23 -16.56 6.32 6.34
CA GLU A 23 -16.98 6.43 7.75
C GLU A 23 -15.77 6.56 8.69
N LEU A 24 -14.64 5.93 8.38
CA LEU A 24 -13.40 6.12 9.13
C LEU A 24 -12.80 7.52 8.87
N GLU A 25 -12.94 8.05 7.67
CA GLU A 25 -12.52 9.42 7.34
C GLU A 25 -13.45 10.48 7.95
N GLN A 26 -14.76 10.26 7.96
CA GLN A 26 -15.71 11.18 8.60
C GLN A 26 -15.55 11.24 10.13
N GLY A 27 -15.19 10.13 10.78
CA GLY A 27 -14.85 10.12 12.21
C GLY A 27 -13.56 10.86 12.55
N ALA A 28 -12.70 11.17 11.57
CA ALA A 28 -11.46 11.92 11.76
C ALA A 28 -11.66 13.44 11.78
N GLN A 29 -12.81 13.96 11.32
CA GLN A 29 -13.07 15.40 11.25
C GLN A 29 -13.40 16.05 12.60
N GLU A 30 -13.67 15.28 13.67
CA GLU A 30 -14.11 15.85 14.96
C GLU A 30 -13.00 15.99 16.02
N ASP A 31 -11.76 15.51 15.76
CA ASP A 31 -10.70 15.59 16.76
C ASP A 31 -9.50 16.44 16.26
N GLN A 32 -9.43 17.69 16.74
CA GLN A 32 -8.37 18.65 16.42
C GLN A 32 -7.06 18.30 17.16
N GLY A 33 -6.34 17.29 16.67
CA GLY A 33 -5.00 16.93 17.13
C GLY A 33 -3.97 17.13 16.03
N ALA A 34 -3.05 18.09 16.25
CA ALA A 34 -1.84 18.37 15.46
C ALA A 34 -2.06 18.46 13.93
N THR A 35 -2.76 19.48 13.50
CA THR A 35 -2.85 19.87 12.10
C THR A 35 -1.46 20.33 11.64
N ILE A 36 -0.84 19.62 10.70
CA ILE A 36 0.18 20.25 9.85
C ILE A 36 -0.56 21.35 9.11
N GLU A 37 -0.23 22.63 9.38
CA GLU A 37 -0.80 23.76 8.65
C GLU A 37 -0.38 23.68 7.18
N LEU A 38 -1.13 22.91 6.41
CA LEU A 38 -1.10 22.99 4.95
C LEU A 38 -1.83 24.28 4.58
N THR A 39 -1.17 25.17 3.87
CA THR A 39 -1.73 26.45 3.44
C THR A 39 -2.98 26.21 2.60
N GLY A 40 -4.16 26.47 3.18
CA GLY A 40 -5.47 26.02 2.76
C GLY A 40 -6.05 26.61 1.47
N HIS A 41 -5.36 26.49 0.34
CA HIS A 41 -5.93 26.76 -0.98
C HIS A 41 -6.01 25.45 -1.78
N SER A 42 -7.14 25.20 -2.41
CA SER A 42 -7.29 24.06 -3.32
C SER A 42 -6.32 24.17 -4.51
N ILE A 43 -5.86 23.06 -5.04
CA ILE A 43 -4.98 23.05 -6.21
C ILE A 43 -5.59 23.82 -7.40
N PRO A 44 -6.90 23.66 -7.74
CA PRO A 44 -7.56 24.48 -8.76
C PRO A 44 -7.58 25.98 -8.47
N GLU A 45 -7.64 26.39 -7.19
CA GLU A 45 -7.58 27.83 -6.84
C GLU A 45 -6.20 28.42 -7.03
N ARG A 46 -5.15 27.61 -6.82
CA ARG A 46 -3.76 28.03 -7.08
C ARG A 46 -3.45 28.11 -8.58
N HIS A 47 -4.10 27.28 -9.36
CA HIS A 47 -3.87 27.12 -10.81
C HIS A 47 -5.19 27.23 -11.57
N PRO A 48 -5.77 28.46 -11.69
CA PRO A 48 -7.08 28.67 -12.29
C PRO A 48 -7.15 28.30 -13.78
N ASP A 49 -6.01 28.17 -14.45
CA ASP A 49 -5.92 27.72 -15.86
C ASP A 49 -5.91 26.18 -16.00
N TRP A 50 -5.94 25.45 -14.90
CA TRP A 50 -5.98 24.00 -14.94
C TRP A 50 -7.42 23.50 -15.10
N PRO A 51 -7.61 22.37 -15.83
CA PRO A 51 -8.90 21.70 -15.82
C PRO A 51 -9.24 21.20 -14.41
N PRO A 52 -10.53 20.97 -14.10
CA PRO A 52 -10.90 20.24 -12.90
C PRO A 52 -10.20 18.86 -12.89
N LEU A 53 -9.68 18.46 -11.74
CA LEU A 53 -9.01 17.19 -11.57
C LEU A 53 -9.98 16.14 -11.02
N ALA A 54 -9.98 14.95 -11.58
CA ALA A 54 -10.65 13.77 -11.02
C ALA A 54 -9.59 12.70 -10.77
N VAL A 55 -9.30 12.45 -9.49
CA VAL A 55 -8.22 11.55 -9.07
C VAL A 55 -8.80 10.23 -8.62
N THR A 56 -8.23 9.16 -9.13
CA THR A 56 -8.47 7.80 -8.67
C THR A 56 -7.18 7.27 -8.05
N PHE A 57 -7.21 6.91 -6.77
CA PHE A 57 -6.14 6.16 -6.13
C PHE A 57 -6.37 4.67 -6.30
N TRP A 58 -5.34 3.97 -6.69
CA TRP A 58 -5.30 2.51 -6.69
C TRP A 58 -4.19 2.05 -5.75
N PHE A 59 -4.60 1.56 -4.59
CA PHE A 59 -3.71 1.12 -3.52
C PHE A 59 -3.46 -0.39 -3.60
N SER A 60 -2.20 -0.80 -3.55
CA SER A 60 -1.81 -2.20 -3.62
C SER A 60 -0.54 -2.47 -2.83
N GLY A 61 -0.19 -3.74 -2.67
CA GLY A 61 1.21 -4.11 -2.58
C GLY A 61 1.90 -3.72 -3.90
N HIS A 62 3.22 -3.57 -3.90
CA HIS A 62 3.96 -3.27 -5.12
C HIS A 62 5.30 -4.01 -5.20
N ASP A 63 5.36 -5.15 -4.53
CA ASP A 63 6.54 -6.01 -4.51
C ASP A 63 6.51 -7.06 -5.63
N THR A 64 5.32 -7.56 -5.98
CA THR A 64 5.14 -8.66 -6.93
C THR A 64 4.20 -8.29 -8.08
N TYR A 65 4.21 -9.11 -9.14
CA TYR A 65 3.27 -9.00 -10.26
C TYR A 65 1.81 -9.07 -9.79
N GLN A 66 1.50 -10.01 -8.90
CA GLN A 66 0.15 -10.24 -8.39
C GLN A 66 -0.40 -9.01 -7.66
N ASP A 67 0.46 -8.26 -6.98
CA ASP A 67 0.03 -7.04 -6.29
C ASP A 67 -0.53 -5.98 -7.25
N MET A 68 -0.11 -5.99 -8.51
CA MET A 68 -0.43 -4.98 -9.52
C MET A 68 -1.29 -5.51 -10.69
N GLU A 69 -1.64 -6.79 -10.71
CA GLU A 69 -2.31 -7.44 -11.85
C GLU A 69 -3.68 -6.80 -12.19
N GLY A 70 -4.39 -6.27 -11.20
CA GLY A 70 -5.70 -5.63 -11.37
C GLY A 70 -5.68 -4.18 -11.89
N LEU A 71 -4.53 -3.60 -12.22
CA LEU A 71 -4.39 -2.18 -12.56
C LEU A 71 -5.01 -1.78 -13.91
N ALA A 72 -4.91 -2.64 -14.92
CA ALA A 72 -5.25 -2.31 -16.31
C ALA A 72 -6.68 -1.75 -16.52
N PRO A 73 -7.76 -2.28 -15.90
CA PRO A 73 -9.11 -1.75 -16.05
C PRO A 73 -9.26 -0.29 -15.61
N TYR A 74 -8.44 0.14 -14.63
CA TYR A 74 -8.49 1.50 -14.09
C TYR A 74 -7.77 2.53 -14.96
N LEU A 75 -7.00 2.10 -15.97
CA LEU A 75 -6.29 2.97 -16.92
C LEU A 75 -7.12 3.32 -18.16
N ALA A 76 -8.19 2.57 -18.45
CA ALA A 76 -8.89 2.62 -19.74
C ALA A 76 -9.47 4.01 -20.11
N ASP A 77 -9.80 4.85 -19.13
CA ASP A 77 -10.40 6.17 -19.29
C ASP A 77 -9.56 7.31 -18.71
N LYS A 78 -8.30 7.04 -18.40
CA LYS A 78 -7.41 8.02 -17.78
C LYS A 78 -6.61 8.81 -18.81
N ASP A 79 -6.36 10.06 -18.45
CA ASP A 79 -5.51 10.97 -19.21
C ASP A 79 -4.07 10.92 -18.69
N LEU A 80 -3.92 10.83 -17.34
CA LEU A 80 -2.63 10.75 -16.66
C LEU A 80 -2.53 9.49 -15.80
N TYR A 81 -1.33 8.94 -15.73
CA TYR A 81 -0.98 7.85 -14.82
C TYR A 81 0.25 8.21 -13.99
N PHE A 82 0.10 8.24 -12.68
CA PHE A 82 1.19 8.42 -11.72
C PHE A 82 1.47 7.13 -10.98
N TYR A 83 2.74 6.73 -10.95
CA TYR A 83 3.20 5.55 -10.22
C TYR A 83 4.00 5.94 -8.98
N GLU A 84 4.09 5.05 -7.99
CA GLU A 84 4.92 5.26 -6.79
C GLU A 84 6.41 5.18 -7.15
N GLY A 85 7.18 6.05 -6.54
CA GLY A 85 8.59 6.24 -6.82
C GLY A 85 8.83 7.39 -7.81
N ARG A 86 10.08 7.77 -7.98
CA ARG A 86 10.49 8.80 -8.92
C ARG A 86 11.78 8.38 -9.62
N SER A 87 11.66 7.97 -10.88
CA SER A 87 12.76 7.56 -11.72
C SER A 87 12.47 7.94 -13.16
N ASP A 88 13.26 8.83 -13.71
CA ASP A 88 13.11 9.26 -15.12
C ASP A 88 13.18 8.04 -16.05
N GLN A 89 14.07 7.08 -15.78
CA GLN A 89 14.19 5.87 -16.58
C GLN A 89 12.91 5.02 -16.56
N ILE A 90 12.25 4.87 -15.41
CA ILE A 90 11.00 4.11 -15.31
C ILE A 90 9.87 4.88 -15.98
N THR A 91 9.80 6.21 -15.78
CA THR A 91 8.82 7.08 -16.46
C THR A 91 8.94 6.96 -17.96
N ASP A 92 10.15 7.07 -18.51
CA ASP A 92 10.42 6.98 -19.97
C ASP A 92 10.00 5.61 -20.53
N VAL A 93 10.28 4.53 -19.81
CA VAL A 93 9.92 3.17 -20.23
C VAL A 93 8.41 2.99 -20.20
N LEU A 94 7.72 3.38 -19.11
CA LEU A 94 6.26 3.31 -19.01
C LEU A 94 5.60 4.16 -20.11
N GLN A 95 6.10 5.39 -20.36
CA GLN A 95 5.60 6.26 -21.43
C GLN A 95 5.80 5.65 -22.82
N TYR A 96 6.94 5.00 -23.05
CA TYR A 96 7.19 4.30 -24.31
C TYR A 96 6.17 3.18 -24.53
N PHE A 97 5.87 2.38 -23.51
CA PHE A 97 4.87 1.32 -23.60
C PHE A 97 3.44 1.89 -23.73
N ALA A 98 3.12 2.98 -23.04
CA ALA A 98 1.81 3.64 -23.16
C ALA A 98 1.53 4.14 -24.58
N ASN A 99 2.54 4.62 -25.28
CA ASN A 99 2.42 5.18 -26.64
C ASN A 99 2.46 4.13 -27.76
N ASN A 100 2.78 2.87 -27.46
CA ASN A 100 2.96 1.83 -28.48
C ASN A 100 2.13 0.60 -28.18
N LEU A 101 1.70 -0.05 -29.25
CA LEU A 101 1.08 -1.37 -29.19
C LEU A 101 2.17 -2.43 -29.35
N PHE A 102 2.13 -3.45 -28.51
CA PHE A 102 3.07 -4.56 -28.53
C PHE A 102 2.32 -5.88 -28.56
N GLU A 103 2.84 -6.83 -29.32
CA GLU A 103 2.42 -8.21 -29.22
C GLU A 103 2.98 -8.84 -27.92
N THR A 104 2.26 -9.80 -27.36
CA THR A 104 2.61 -10.40 -26.07
C THR A 104 4.05 -10.94 -26.04
N ASP A 105 4.47 -11.60 -27.12
CA ASP A 105 5.83 -12.16 -27.24
C ASP A 105 6.92 -11.10 -27.41
N GLU A 106 6.59 -9.91 -27.91
CA GLU A 106 7.52 -8.77 -27.94
C GLU A 106 7.77 -8.22 -26.56
N VAL A 107 6.70 -8.08 -25.77
CA VAL A 107 6.78 -7.64 -24.37
C VAL A 107 7.61 -8.62 -23.55
N GLU A 108 7.35 -9.93 -23.67
CA GLU A 108 8.11 -10.97 -22.98
C GLU A 108 9.59 -10.98 -23.37
N ARG A 109 9.89 -10.87 -24.65
CA ARG A 109 11.29 -10.78 -25.11
C ARG A 109 11.99 -9.55 -24.56
N TRP A 110 11.32 -8.41 -24.54
CA TRP A 110 11.87 -7.19 -23.99
C TRP A 110 12.14 -7.33 -22.50
N MET A 111 11.15 -7.81 -21.73
CA MET A 111 11.29 -7.97 -20.27
C MET A 111 12.38 -8.96 -19.87
N ASN A 112 12.50 -10.08 -20.58
CA ASN A 112 13.56 -11.07 -20.33
C ASN A 112 14.97 -10.54 -20.62
N ALA A 113 15.08 -9.52 -21.49
CA ALA A 113 16.35 -8.87 -21.82
C ALA A 113 16.74 -7.75 -20.87
N GLN A 114 15.84 -7.34 -19.96
CA GLN A 114 16.04 -6.22 -19.06
C GLN A 114 16.13 -6.65 -17.60
N SER A 115 16.90 -5.90 -16.84
CA SER A 115 16.90 -5.97 -15.38
C SER A 115 16.93 -4.55 -14.81
N ILE A 116 16.27 -4.33 -13.67
CA ILE A 116 16.40 -3.10 -12.91
C ILE A 116 17.30 -3.39 -11.70
N GLY A 117 18.52 -2.89 -11.77
CA GLY A 117 19.56 -3.29 -10.85
C GLY A 117 19.88 -4.78 -11.02
N GLU A 118 19.89 -5.53 -9.91
CA GLU A 118 20.15 -6.99 -9.91
C GLU A 118 18.88 -7.85 -10.00
N ARG A 119 17.69 -7.22 -10.08
CA ARG A 119 16.41 -7.95 -10.06
C ARG A 119 15.86 -8.12 -11.47
N PRO A 120 15.38 -9.32 -11.84
CA PRO A 120 14.68 -9.52 -13.10
C PRO A 120 13.36 -8.71 -13.09
N LEU A 121 12.96 -8.21 -14.26
CA LEU A 121 11.67 -7.55 -14.42
C LEU A 121 10.50 -8.54 -14.32
N VAL A 122 10.71 -9.75 -14.81
CA VAL A 122 9.71 -10.81 -14.82
C VAL A 122 9.27 -11.17 -13.40
N GLY A 123 7.97 -11.15 -13.14
CA GLY A 123 7.37 -11.38 -11.83
C GLY A 123 7.33 -10.15 -10.91
N SER A 124 7.83 -9.00 -11.37
CA SER A 124 7.82 -7.77 -10.58
C SER A 124 6.52 -6.96 -10.75
N ALA A 125 6.25 -6.08 -9.81
CA ALA A 125 5.17 -5.09 -9.91
C ALA A 125 5.33 -4.19 -11.15
N LEU A 126 6.55 -3.87 -11.56
CA LEU A 126 6.80 -3.07 -12.76
C LEU A 126 6.40 -3.81 -14.04
N GLU A 127 6.56 -5.14 -14.12
CA GLU A 127 6.03 -5.92 -15.24
C GLU A 127 4.52 -5.72 -15.38
N ALA A 128 3.77 -5.84 -14.28
CA ALA A 128 2.32 -5.65 -14.31
C ALA A 128 1.94 -4.23 -14.75
N GLN A 129 2.64 -3.21 -14.27
CA GLN A 129 2.44 -1.83 -14.70
C GLN A 129 2.72 -1.64 -16.20
N LEU A 130 3.83 -2.18 -16.71
CA LEU A 130 4.18 -2.12 -18.12
C LEU A 130 3.09 -2.75 -18.99
N ARG A 131 2.60 -3.93 -18.62
CA ARG A 131 1.50 -4.60 -19.32
C ARG A 131 0.21 -3.79 -19.27
N ALA A 132 -0.07 -3.14 -18.15
CA ALA A 132 -1.28 -2.36 -17.95
C ALA A 132 -1.31 -1.08 -18.80
N VAL A 133 -0.18 -0.44 -19.04
CA VAL A 133 -0.11 0.82 -19.79
C VAL A 133 -0.03 0.64 -21.32
N ILE A 134 0.25 -0.56 -21.84
CA ILE A 134 0.45 -0.80 -23.28
C ILE A 134 -0.70 -0.20 -24.11
N GLY A 135 -0.34 0.70 -25.02
CA GLY A 135 -1.25 1.27 -26.00
C GLY A 135 -2.38 2.13 -25.43
N THR A 136 -2.35 2.47 -24.15
CA THR A 136 -3.38 3.30 -23.51
C THR A 136 -3.32 4.76 -23.95
N GLY A 137 -2.13 5.24 -24.34
CA GLY A 137 -1.89 6.65 -24.65
C GLY A 137 -1.90 7.57 -23.45
N VAL A 138 -1.95 7.05 -22.21
CA VAL A 138 -1.88 7.88 -21.01
C VAL A 138 -0.52 8.60 -20.94
N VAL A 139 -0.51 9.81 -20.40
CA VAL A 139 0.74 10.47 -20.05
C VAL A 139 1.19 10.00 -18.68
N VAL A 140 2.43 9.51 -18.60
CA VAL A 140 2.99 8.93 -17.38
C VAL A 140 3.81 9.98 -16.63
N GLY A 141 3.64 10.02 -15.31
CA GLY A 141 4.42 10.88 -14.43
C GLY A 141 4.72 10.23 -13.08
N SER A 142 5.44 10.93 -12.24
CA SER A 142 5.66 10.55 -10.86
C SER A 142 5.90 11.80 -10.00
N PHE A 143 5.42 11.76 -8.76
CA PHE A 143 5.49 12.90 -7.85
C PHE A 143 6.02 12.57 -6.45
N ASP A 144 6.53 11.37 -6.28
CA ASP A 144 7.14 10.96 -5.01
C ASP A 144 8.35 11.84 -4.65
N VAL A 145 8.75 11.79 -3.40
CA VAL A 145 9.97 12.44 -2.93
C VAL A 145 11.22 11.69 -3.42
N THR A 146 12.34 12.38 -3.50
CA THR A 146 13.62 11.81 -3.97
C THR A 146 14.77 12.15 -3.03
N GLY A 147 15.92 11.52 -3.26
CA GLY A 147 17.18 11.82 -2.57
C GLY A 147 17.02 11.69 -1.04
N LYS A 148 17.52 12.71 -0.33
CA LYS A 148 17.53 12.70 1.13
C LYS A 148 16.12 12.61 1.74
N ASP A 149 15.11 13.23 1.16
CA ASP A 149 13.74 13.18 1.67
C ASP A 149 13.16 11.77 1.63
N LEU A 150 13.50 10.99 0.60
CA LEU A 150 13.12 9.58 0.51
C LEU A 150 13.90 8.71 1.49
N GLU A 151 15.21 8.97 1.65
CA GLU A 151 16.05 8.27 2.63
C GLU A 151 15.56 8.51 4.05
N ASP A 152 15.28 9.76 4.42
CA ASP A 152 14.78 10.14 5.74
C ASP A 152 13.40 9.50 6.00
N ALA A 153 12.49 9.51 5.02
CA ALA A 153 11.18 8.88 5.13
C ALA A 153 11.25 7.35 5.29
N ARG A 154 12.24 6.72 4.67
CA ARG A 154 12.44 5.27 4.70
C ARG A 154 13.25 4.79 5.89
N ALA A 155 14.07 5.65 6.50
CA ALA A 155 14.98 5.27 7.57
C ALA A 155 14.28 4.53 8.74
N PRO A 156 13.09 4.93 9.25
CA PRO A 156 12.41 4.21 10.32
C PRO A 156 11.90 2.81 9.90
N PHE A 157 11.84 2.53 8.60
CA PHE A 157 11.39 1.24 8.08
C PHE A 157 12.56 0.27 7.82
N PHE A 158 13.73 0.78 7.45
CA PHE A 158 14.89 -0.03 7.11
C PHE A 158 15.85 -0.27 8.26
N ASN A 159 15.91 0.65 9.24
CA ASN A 159 16.74 0.49 10.42
C ASN A 159 16.07 -0.41 11.49
N VAL A 160 15.30 -1.41 11.05
CA VAL A 160 14.56 -2.29 11.95
C VAL A 160 15.48 -3.40 12.44
N GLY A 161 15.93 -3.24 13.68
CA GLY A 161 16.41 -4.37 14.46
C GLY A 161 15.28 -5.38 14.77
N PRO A 162 15.54 -6.41 15.57
CA PRO A 162 14.50 -7.28 16.08
C PRO A 162 13.42 -6.44 16.79
N LEU A 163 12.20 -6.99 16.88
CA LEU A 163 11.10 -6.32 17.59
C LEU A 163 11.57 -5.82 18.96
N PRO A 164 11.19 -4.60 19.35
CA PRO A 164 11.60 -4.03 20.61
C PRO A 164 11.26 -4.96 21.79
N LYS A 165 12.23 -5.20 22.64
CA LYS A 165 12.06 -5.91 23.91
C LYS A 165 12.15 -4.91 25.05
N GLY A 166 11.56 -5.23 26.18
CA GLY A 166 11.60 -4.42 27.40
C GLY A 166 11.80 -5.31 28.62
N GLU A 167 11.87 -4.72 29.80
CA GLU A 167 11.95 -5.45 31.08
C GLU A 167 10.58 -6.09 31.43
N SER A 168 9.49 -5.45 30.98
CA SER A 168 8.10 -5.92 31.09
C SER A 168 7.40 -5.98 29.73
N ASN A 169 6.19 -6.53 29.67
CA ASN A 169 5.35 -6.46 28.47
C ASN A 169 4.96 -5.01 28.17
N GLU A 170 4.70 -4.21 29.21
CA GLU A 170 4.37 -2.80 29.08
C GLU A 170 5.52 -2.04 28.42
N ASP A 171 6.79 -2.27 28.85
CA ASP A 171 7.96 -1.65 28.23
C ASP A 171 8.13 -2.09 26.77
N ALA A 172 7.92 -3.38 26.46
CA ALA A 172 8.03 -3.87 25.10
C ALA A 172 6.99 -3.22 24.18
N LEU A 173 5.75 -3.09 24.66
CA LEU A 173 4.66 -2.45 23.92
C LEU A 173 4.87 -0.93 23.80
N ALA A 174 5.40 -0.27 24.85
CA ALA A 174 5.72 1.15 24.80
C ALA A 174 6.82 1.44 23.77
N ASN A 175 7.91 0.67 23.78
CA ASN A 175 9.00 0.79 22.81
C ASN A 175 8.52 0.51 21.37
N TYR A 176 7.62 -0.47 21.19
CA TYR A 176 7.02 -0.76 19.89
C TYR A 176 6.10 0.37 19.42
N THR A 177 5.31 0.92 20.32
CA THR A 177 4.44 2.07 20.04
C THR A 177 5.25 3.27 19.57
N GLU A 178 6.33 3.61 20.27
CA GLU A 178 7.22 4.70 19.87
C GLU A 178 7.79 4.50 18.47
N LEU A 179 8.21 3.28 18.14
CA LEU A 179 8.70 2.94 16.80
C LEU A 179 7.62 3.13 15.72
N GLU A 180 6.38 2.68 15.97
CA GLU A 180 5.30 2.82 14.98
C GLU A 180 4.80 4.27 14.86
N VAL A 181 4.87 5.08 15.93
CA VAL A 181 4.65 6.54 15.88
C VAL A 181 5.70 7.19 14.97
N GLN A 182 6.99 6.91 15.15
CA GLN A 182 8.06 7.45 14.31
C GLN A 182 7.86 7.10 12.83
N ARG A 183 7.38 5.88 12.53
CA ARG A 183 7.06 5.44 11.18
C ARG A 183 5.86 6.19 10.59
N ALA A 184 4.80 6.37 11.38
CA ALA A 184 3.63 7.13 10.96
C ALA A 184 3.99 8.60 10.67
N GLU A 185 4.78 9.23 11.54
CA GLU A 185 5.26 10.61 11.35
C GLU A 185 6.13 10.76 10.09
N ALA A 186 7.07 9.83 9.88
CA ALA A 186 7.92 9.84 8.70
C ALA A 186 7.11 9.68 7.40
N GLN A 187 6.09 8.81 7.43
CA GLN A 187 5.18 8.62 6.29
C GLN A 187 4.34 9.88 6.05
N ASN A 188 3.76 10.48 7.08
CA ASN A 188 3.00 11.72 6.96
C ASN A 188 3.84 12.87 6.37
N GLN A 189 5.09 13.01 6.81
CA GLN A 189 6.01 14.00 6.26
C GLN A 189 6.31 13.75 4.78
N ARG A 190 6.48 12.49 4.38
CA ARG A 190 6.66 12.11 2.97
C ARG A 190 5.44 12.51 2.15
N GLU A 191 4.24 12.13 2.59
CA GLU A 191 2.99 12.39 1.88
C GLU A 191 2.70 13.88 1.77
N ALA A 192 2.94 14.67 2.82
CA ALA A 192 2.79 16.12 2.78
C ALA A 192 3.72 16.78 1.73
N ARG A 193 4.94 16.24 1.52
CA ARG A 193 5.86 16.72 0.49
C ARG A 193 5.47 16.26 -0.91
N MET A 194 4.69 15.21 -1.04
CA MET A 194 4.22 14.74 -2.34
C MET A 194 3.22 15.69 -2.98
N ILE A 195 2.44 16.46 -2.22
CA ILE A 195 1.45 17.40 -2.75
C ILE A 195 2.08 18.48 -3.65
N PRO A 196 3.08 19.27 -3.21
CA PRO A 196 3.73 20.25 -4.09
C PRO A 196 4.45 19.58 -5.28
N ASN A 197 4.96 18.36 -5.13
CA ASN A 197 5.55 17.63 -6.25
C ASN A 197 4.48 17.26 -7.29
N PHE A 198 3.30 16.84 -6.84
CA PHE A 198 2.16 16.56 -7.73
C PHE A 198 1.75 17.82 -8.51
N GLU A 199 1.60 18.96 -7.82
CA GLU A 199 1.31 20.25 -8.47
C GLU A 199 2.37 20.59 -9.54
N GLN A 200 3.64 20.45 -9.20
CA GLN A 200 4.73 20.71 -10.14
C GLN A 200 4.70 19.79 -11.36
N GLU A 201 4.48 18.49 -11.15
CA GLU A 201 4.48 17.51 -12.24
C GLU A 201 3.26 17.67 -13.15
N VAL A 202 2.06 17.89 -12.60
CA VAL A 202 0.85 18.19 -13.39
C VAL A 202 1.07 19.47 -14.19
N GLY A 203 1.63 20.54 -13.61
CA GLY A 203 1.91 21.79 -14.30
C GLY A 203 2.89 21.62 -15.47
N LYS A 204 3.93 20.80 -15.28
CA LYS A 204 4.88 20.41 -16.32
C LYS A 204 4.18 19.68 -17.47
N ILE A 205 3.41 18.62 -17.13
CA ILE A 205 2.67 17.82 -18.11
C ILE A 205 1.69 18.69 -18.90
N LEU A 206 0.92 19.56 -18.25
CA LEU A 206 -0.02 20.47 -18.92
C LEU A 206 0.69 21.50 -19.82
N THR A 207 1.96 21.76 -19.59
CA THR A 207 2.79 22.63 -20.46
C THR A 207 3.29 21.86 -21.68
N GLU A 208 3.71 20.63 -21.50
CA GLU A 208 4.21 19.74 -22.55
C GLU A 208 3.08 19.15 -23.41
N HIS A 209 1.88 18.97 -22.82
CA HIS A 209 0.67 18.43 -23.45
C HIS A 209 -0.50 19.43 -23.33
N PRO A 210 -0.51 20.54 -24.11
CA PRO A 210 -1.50 21.60 -23.96
C PRO A 210 -2.93 21.19 -24.33
N ASP A 211 -3.11 20.10 -25.06
CA ASP A 211 -4.41 19.48 -25.39
C ASP A 211 -5.14 18.96 -24.13
N LEU A 212 -4.39 18.56 -23.10
CA LEU A 212 -4.97 18.14 -21.82
C LEU A 212 -5.67 19.27 -21.06
N LYS A 213 -5.32 20.54 -21.33
CA LYS A 213 -6.00 21.69 -20.71
C LYS A 213 -7.48 21.80 -21.10
N GLY A 214 -7.86 21.19 -22.21
CA GLY A 214 -9.25 21.14 -22.66
C GLY A 214 -10.11 20.04 -22.03
N LYS A 215 -9.54 19.19 -21.18
CA LYS A 215 -10.28 18.12 -20.50
C LYS A 215 -11.20 18.68 -19.40
N SER A 216 -12.30 18.00 -19.14
CA SER A 216 -13.24 18.43 -18.10
C SER A 216 -14.07 17.24 -17.60
N PRO A 217 -13.60 16.54 -16.57
CA PRO A 217 -12.34 16.71 -15.83
C PRO A 217 -11.12 16.12 -16.56
N LEU A 218 -9.91 16.41 -16.04
CA LEU A 218 -8.69 15.66 -16.31
C LEU A 218 -8.67 14.43 -15.39
N ASN A 219 -8.75 13.26 -15.99
CA ASN A 219 -8.83 12.00 -15.25
C ASN A 219 -7.45 11.45 -14.94
N ILE A 220 -7.15 11.28 -13.68
CA ILE A 220 -5.83 10.89 -13.17
C ILE A 220 -5.94 9.58 -12.40
N LEU A 221 -5.09 8.60 -12.73
CA LEU A 221 -4.87 7.42 -11.91
C LEU A 221 -3.56 7.55 -11.16
N ILE A 222 -3.59 7.33 -9.86
CA ILE A 222 -2.42 7.29 -8.99
C ILE A 222 -2.31 5.89 -8.40
N SER A 223 -1.24 5.17 -8.74
CA SER A 223 -0.94 3.85 -8.18
C SER A 223 0.09 4.00 -7.05
N MET A 224 -0.31 3.64 -5.84
CA MET A 224 0.50 3.78 -4.63
C MET A 224 0.43 2.53 -3.76
N GLY A 225 1.47 2.34 -2.94
CA GLY A 225 1.46 1.32 -1.91
C GLY A 225 0.36 1.56 -0.88
N SER A 226 -0.22 0.48 -0.35
CA SER A 226 -1.27 0.53 0.69
C SER A 226 -0.83 1.17 2.01
N TYR A 227 0.47 1.48 2.14
CA TYR A 227 1.02 2.22 3.28
C TYR A 227 0.83 3.74 3.19
N HIS A 228 0.43 4.28 2.04
CA HIS A 228 0.11 5.70 1.87
C HIS A 228 -1.26 6.03 2.48
N THR A 229 -1.29 6.13 3.80
CA THR A 229 -2.54 6.15 4.58
C THR A 229 -3.24 7.50 4.61
N THR A 230 -2.50 8.61 4.45
CA THR A 230 -3.08 9.97 4.56
C THR A 230 -3.15 10.70 3.21
N LEU A 231 -2.56 10.16 2.16
CA LEU A 231 -2.44 10.86 0.88
C LEU A 231 -3.81 11.23 0.27
N GLY A 232 -4.79 10.30 0.30
CA GLY A 232 -6.14 10.60 -0.18
C GLY A 232 -6.82 11.71 0.62
N HIS A 233 -6.65 11.73 1.95
CA HIS A 233 -7.15 12.79 2.81
C HIS A 233 -6.50 14.14 2.48
N LEU A 234 -5.18 14.19 2.29
CA LEU A 234 -4.45 15.39 1.88
C LEU A 234 -4.97 15.95 0.55
N PHE A 235 -5.26 15.08 -0.43
CA PHE A 235 -5.87 15.51 -1.70
C PHE A 235 -7.24 16.13 -1.46
N GLY A 236 -8.08 15.53 -0.59
CA GLY A 236 -9.37 16.09 -0.18
C GLY A 236 -9.25 17.46 0.47
N GLU A 237 -8.30 17.66 1.41
CA GLU A 237 -8.00 18.93 2.05
C GLU A 237 -7.56 20.00 1.04
N HIS A 238 -6.90 19.61 -0.04
CA HIS A 238 -6.54 20.47 -1.17
C HIS A 238 -7.66 20.64 -2.20
N GLY A 239 -8.89 20.18 -1.89
CA GLY A 239 -10.08 20.35 -2.74
C GLY A 239 -10.01 19.53 -4.04
N VAL A 240 -9.24 18.44 -4.07
CA VAL A 240 -9.17 17.52 -5.20
C VAL A 240 -10.01 16.29 -4.88
N PRO A 241 -11.18 16.12 -5.53
CA PRO A 241 -11.99 14.90 -5.34
C PRO A 241 -11.19 13.65 -5.72
N SER A 242 -11.25 12.63 -4.88
CA SER A 242 -10.56 11.38 -5.14
C SER A 242 -11.43 10.16 -4.81
N GLU A 243 -11.29 9.12 -5.64
CA GLU A 243 -11.86 7.80 -5.40
C GLU A 243 -10.74 6.85 -5.00
N HIS A 244 -11.02 5.90 -4.10
CA HIS A 244 -10.01 4.99 -3.58
C HIS A 244 -10.39 3.54 -3.90
N TYR A 245 -9.49 2.83 -4.55
CA TYR A 245 -9.60 1.41 -4.83
C TYR A 245 -8.42 0.66 -4.21
N PHE A 246 -8.68 -0.55 -3.77
CA PHE A 246 -7.67 -1.40 -3.16
C PHE A 246 -7.57 -2.70 -3.96
N SER A 247 -6.37 -3.11 -4.29
CA SER A 247 -6.16 -4.42 -4.90
C SER A 247 -6.74 -5.50 -3.97
N GLY A 248 -7.46 -6.47 -4.55
CA GLY A 248 -8.15 -7.49 -3.78
C GLY A 248 -9.37 -7.02 -2.97
N GLY A 249 -9.79 -5.77 -3.11
CA GLY A 249 -10.99 -5.24 -2.48
C GLY A 249 -10.89 -4.99 -0.98
N THR A 250 -9.67 -4.95 -0.42
CA THR A 250 -9.43 -4.74 1.02
C THR A 250 -8.88 -3.34 1.29
N PRO A 251 -9.38 -2.61 2.31
CA PRO A 251 -8.97 -1.24 2.62
C PRO A 251 -7.59 -1.16 3.30
N TYR A 252 -7.13 0.05 3.64
CA TYR A 252 -5.87 0.35 4.35
C TYR A 252 -5.61 -0.48 5.61
N THR A 253 -6.64 -1.07 6.22
CA THR A 253 -6.56 -1.85 7.46
C THR A 253 -6.40 -3.35 7.20
N HIS A 254 -5.60 -3.74 6.20
CA HIS A 254 -5.37 -5.15 5.88
C HIS A 254 -4.73 -5.91 7.03
N ASP A 255 -3.76 -5.32 7.71
CA ASP A 255 -3.12 -5.87 8.88
C ASP A 255 -3.24 -4.94 10.09
N TYR A 256 -2.98 -5.46 11.29
CA TYR A 256 -3.03 -4.67 12.53
C TYR A 256 -1.95 -3.61 12.59
N ARG A 257 -0.83 -3.81 11.93
CA ARG A 257 0.26 -2.85 11.88
C ARG A 257 -0.10 -1.63 11.03
N ASN A 258 -0.74 -1.82 9.88
CA ASN A 258 -1.26 -0.71 9.08
C ASN A 258 -2.37 0.05 9.80
N GLU A 259 -3.30 -0.66 10.43
CA GLU A 259 -4.34 -0.05 11.25
C GLU A 259 -3.75 0.80 12.38
N LEU A 260 -2.72 0.29 13.07
CA LEU A 260 -2.02 1.01 14.13
C LEU A 260 -1.34 2.28 13.60
N ARG A 261 -0.60 2.19 12.49
CA ARG A 261 0.06 3.34 11.86
C ARG A 261 -0.94 4.39 11.39
N ARG A 262 -2.02 3.94 10.75
CA ARG A 262 -3.11 4.83 10.32
C ARG A 262 -3.72 5.55 11.53
N THR A 263 -3.95 4.85 12.64
CA THR A 263 -4.45 5.44 13.87
C THR A 263 -3.53 6.58 14.35
N PHE A 264 -2.22 6.35 14.35
CA PHE A 264 -1.24 7.40 14.70
C PHE A 264 -1.17 8.53 13.65
N ALA A 265 -1.22 8.18 12.36
CA ALA A 265 -1.15 9.15 11.28
C ALA A 265 -2.28 10.19 11.35
N PHE A 266 -3.46 9.79 11.85
CA PHE A 266 -4.60 10.68 12.10
C PHE A 266 -4.65 11.22 13.54
N GLY A 267 -3.57 11.16 14.30
CA GLY A 267 -3.49 11.71 15.67
C GLY A 267 -4.38 11.01 16.70
N LYS A 268 -4.91 9.81 16.38
CA LYS A 268 -5.79 9.06 17.27
C LYS A 268 -4.99 8.18 18.24
N VAL A 269 -5.57 7.91 19.40
CA VAL A 269 -5.00 7.01 20.40
C VAL A 269 -5.49 5.59 20.12
N PRO A 270 -4.59 4.64 19.82
CA PRO A 270 -4.98 3.25 19.59
C PRO A 270 -5.42 2.58 20.88
N SER A 271 -6.25 1.54 20.77
CA SER A 271 -6.53 0.66 21.90
C SER A 271 -5.31 -0.20 22.25
N GLU A 272 -5.18 -0.59 23.52
CA GLU A 272 -4.13 -1.52 23.96
C GLU A 272 -4.18 -2.84 23.18
N GLU A 273 -5.38 -3.34 22.89
CA GLU A 273 -5.58 -4.56 22.09
C GLU A 273 -5.00 -4.40 20.68
N LEU A 274 -5.20 -3.26 20.01
CA LEU A 274 -4.64 -3.01 18.68
C LEU A 274 -3.11 -3.02 18.72
N ILE A 275 -2.50 -2.43 19.73
CA ILE A 275 -1.04 -2.43 19.92
C ILE A 275 -0.53 -3.86 20.12
N GLN A 276 -1.17 -4.64 21.01
CA GLN A 276 -0.79 -6.03 21.28
C GLN A 276 -0.92 -6.90 20.02
N ARG A 277 -2.01 -6.79 19.26
CA ARG A 277 -2.24 -7.54 18.02
C ARG A 277 -1.19 -7.18 16.96
N SER A 278 -0.92 -5.91 16.77
CA SER A 278 0.11 -5.42 15.84
C SER A 278 1.51 -5.91 16.20
N TYR A 279 1.84 -5.93 17.50
CA TYR A 279 3.10 -6.48 17.98
C TYR A 279 3.22 -7.98 17.69
N VAL A 280 2.19 -8.77 18.03
CA VAL A 280 2.19 -10.23 17.80
C VAL A 280 2.16 -10.56 16.32
N GLU A 281 1.46 -9.80 15.48
CA GLU A 281 1.48 -9.94 14.03
C GLU A 281 2.90 -9.76 13.48
N SER A 282 3.61 -8.74 13.94
CA SER A 282 5.01 -8.50 13.57
C SER A 282 5.93 -9.62 14.08
N LEU A 283 5.64 -10.19 15.26
CA LEU A 283 6.37 -11.34 15.81
C LEU A 283 6.19 -12.59 14.94
N ILE A 284 4.95 -12.93 14.60
CA ILE A 284 4.64 -14.10 13.76
C ILE A 284 5.25 -13.92 12.37
N GLY A 285 5.06 -12.75 11.75
CA GLY A 285 5.61 -12.44 10.44
C GLY A 285 7.14 -12.50 10.41
N GLY A 286 7.81 -11.90 11.39
CA GLY A 286 9.28 -11.93 11.49
C GLY A 286 9.85 -13.31 11.83
N GLY A 287 9.12 -14.15 12.56
CA GLY A 287 9.52 -15.51 12.90
C GLY A 287 9.22 -16.54 11.81
N PHE A 288 8.29 -16.24 10.92
CA PHE A 288 7.79 -17.20 9.93
C PHE A 288 8.89 -17.78 9.04
N GLU A 289 9.73 -16.93 8.44
CA GLU A 289 10.81 -17.37 7.56
C GLU A 289 11.80 -18.27 8.29
N SER A 290 12.12 -17.97 9.53
CA SER A 290 13.03 -18.78 10.35
C SER A 290 12.47 -20.17 10.64
N VAL A 291 11.15 -20.33 10.71
CA VAL A 291 10.47 -21.58 11.05
C VAL A 291 10.11 -22.39 9.80
N SER A 292 9.58 -21.72 8.78
CA SER A 292 9.12 -22.36 7.55
C SER A 292 10.24 -22.62 6.54
N GLY A 293 11.33 -21.85 6.60
CA GLY A 293 12.37 -21.82 5.58
C GLY A 293 11.93 -21.13 4.29
N VAL A 294 10.73 -20.51 4.28
CA VAL A 294 10.13 -19.86 3.11
C VAL A 294 9.92 -18.38 3.44
N PRO A 295 10.43 -17.44 2.64
CA PRO A 295 10.19 -16.02 2.85
C PRO A 295 8.71 -15.67 2.64
N LEU A 296 8.14 -14.83 3.51
CA LEU A 296 6.77 -14.32 3.32
C LEU A 296 6.58 -13.63 1.97
N ARG A 297 7.61 -13.01 1.44
CA ARG A 297 7.60 -12.34 0.12
C ARG A 297 7.31 -13.26 -1.08
N GLU A 298 7.21 -14.58 -0.89
CA GLU A 298 6.71 -15.50 -1.91
C GLU A 298 5.19 -15.43 -2.09
N MET A 299 4.49 -14.81 -1.12
CA MET A 299 3.08 -14.43 -1.28
C MET A 299 2.96 -12.98 -1.76
N SER A 300 1.83 -12.63 -2.36
CA SER A 300 1.47 -11.22 -2.54
C SER A 300 1.46 -10.47 -1.21
N ALA A 301 1.77 -9.19 -1.21
CA ALA A 301 1.74 -8.38 0.01
C ALA A 301 0.36 -8.40 0.67
N GLU A 302 -0.69 -8.42 -0.16
CA GLU A 302 -2.08 -8.53 0.30
C GLU A 302 -2.36 -9.83 1.03
N ASP A 303 -1.98 -10.98 0.47
CA ASP A 303 -2.14 -12.28 1.10
C ASP A 303 -1.36 -12.38 2.41
N GLN A 304 -0.13 -11.83 2.45
CA GLN A 304 0.66 -11.75 3.68
C GLN A 304 -0.12 -11.04 4.79
N MET A 305 -0.62 -9.83 4.50
CA MET A 305 -1.35 -9.02 5.45
C MET A 305 -2.65 -9.72 5.89
N ARG A 306 -3.42 -10.25 4.94
CA ARG A 306 -4.69 -10.92 5.22
C ARG A 306 -4.51 -12.17 6.09
N TYR A 307 -3.54 -13.01 5.78
CA TYR A 307 -3.33 -14.26 6.54
C TYR A 307 -2.73 -13.99 7.92
N LEU A 308 -1.78 -13.06 8.04
CA LEU A 308 -1.24 -12.69 9.35
C LEU A 308 -2.34 -12.09 10.24
N ARG A 309 -3.15 -11.17 9.70
CA ARG A 309 -4.29 -10.61 10.45
C ARG A 309 -5.29 -11.69 10.84
N GLY A 310 -5.69 -12.56 9.91
CA GLY A 310 -6.62 -13.67 10.17
C GLY A 310 -6.09 -14.57 11.28
N PHE A 311 -4.82 -14.93 11.24
CA PHE A 311 -4.17 -15.74 12.25
C PHE A 311 -4.22 -15.07 13.64
N VAL A 312 -3.80 -13.81 13.74
CA VAL A 312 -3.72 -13.08 15.02
C VAL A 312 -5.11 -12.71 15.55
N SER A 313 -6.11 -12.51 14.69
CA SER A 313 -7.47 -12.18 15.10
C SER A 313 -8.13 -13.26 15.96
N ARG A 314 -7.69 -14.51 15.84
CA ARG A 314 -8.20 -15.67 16.61
C ARG A 314 -7.61 -15.79 18.01
N LEU A 315 -6.57 -15.02 18.32
CA LEU A 315 -5.89 -15.06 19.61
C LEU A 315 -6.65 -14.24 20.65
N SER A 316 -6.79 -14.79 21.84
CA SER A 316 -7.29 -14.06 23.00
C SER A 316 -6.24 -13.07 23.53
N THR A 317 -6.67 -12.06 24.27
CA THR A 317 -5.78 -11.08 24.93
C THR A 317 -4.76 -11.78 25.87
N ASP A 318 -5.16 -12.85 26.56
CA ASP A 318 -4.26 -13.65 27.40
C ASP A 318 -3.15 -14.33 26.56
N GLN A 319 -3.51 -14.89 25.39
CA GLN A 319 -2.52 -15.47 24.48
C GLN A 319 -1.58 -14.41 23.90
N LEU A 320 -2.09 -13.25 23.50
CA LEU A 320 -1.26 -12.13 23.03
C LEU A 320 -0.24 -11.75 24.10
N SER A 321 -0.66 -11.54 25.34
CA SER A 321 0.23 -11.19 26.46
C SER A 321 1.28 -12.26 26.72
N LYS A 322 0.91 -13.56 26.67
CA LYS A 322 1.85 -14.67 26.84
C LYS A 322 2.87 -14.76 25.71
N LEU A 323 2.46 -14.54 24.47
CA LEU A 323 3.36 -14.54 23.32
C LEU A 323 4.38 -13.40 23.40
N ILE A 324 3.96 -12.20 23.81
CA ILE A 324 4.85 -11.06 24.08
C ILE A 324 5.85 -11.41 25.18
N SER A 325 5.37 -11.97 26.30
CA SER A 325 6.22 -12.40 27.42
C SER A 325 7.23 -13.46 26.99
N LEU A 326 6.83 -14.40 26.16
CA LEU A 326 7.71 -15.46 25.66
C LEU A 326 8.77 -14.91 24.71
N TYR A 327 8.39 -14.03 23.78
CA TYR A 327 9.33 -13.40 22.85
C TYR A 327 10.44 -12.60 23.55
N ARG A 328 10.15 -12.02 24.69
CA ARG A 328 11.14 -11.29 25.49
C ARG A 328 12.22 -12.20 26.08
N GLN A 329 11.98 -13.50 26.15
CA GLN A 329 12.93 -14.49 26.61
C GLN A 329 13.80 -14.93 25.43
N ASP A 330 15.14 -14.74 25.52
CA ASP A 330 16.06 -15.10 24.44
C ASP A 330 16.18 -16.61 24.20
N THR A 331 15.66 -17.42 25.12
CA THR A 331 15.73 -18.89 25.10
C THR A 331 14.41 -19.55 24.71
N ALA A 332 13.39 -18.77 24.30
CA ALA A 332 12.09 -19.29 23.93
C ALA A 332 12.18 -20.29 22.77
N THR A 333 11.53 -21.42 22.94
CA THR A 333 11.48 -22.52 21.97
C THR A 333 10.20 -22.47 21.15
N LEU A 334 10.22 -23.09 19.99
CA LEU A 334 9.03 -23.21 19.13
C LEU A 334 7.88 -24.00 19.82
N ASP A 335 8.23 -25.02 20.61
CA ASP A 335 7.23 -25.80 21.35
C ASP A 335 6.50 -24.96 22.43
N GLU A 336 7.16 -23.97 23.01
CA GLU A 336 6.53 -23.05 23.95
C GLU A 336 5.57 -22.09 23.25
N TYR A 337 5.90 -21.62 22.05
CA TYR A 337 4.96 -20.86 21.20
C TYR A 337 3.73 -21.72 20.85
N ASP A 338 3.96 -22.96 20.40
CA ASP A 338 2.87 -23.89 20.05
C ASP A 338 1.96 -24.19 21.24
N ALA A 339 2.51 -24.34 22.45
CA ALA A 339 1.72 -24.57 23.66
C ALA A 339 0.76 -23.41 23.99
N ILE A 340 1.17 -22.17 23.72
CA ILE A 340 0.29 -20.99 23.87
C ILE A 340 -0.76 -20.96 22.76
N LEU A 341 -0.36 -21.18 21.51
CA LEU A 341 -1.22 -21.12 20.33
C LEU A 341 -2.26 -22.26 20.29
N ALA A 342 -1.95 -23.42 20.86
CA ALA A 342 -2.85 -24.56 20.93
C ALA A 342 -4.17 -24.24 21.65
N GLN A 343 -4.23 -23.24 22.52
CA GLN A 343 -5.45 -22.81 23.21
C GLN A 343 -6.51 -22.25 22.25
N SER A 344 -6.10 -21.73 21.08
CA SER A 344 -7.00 -21.30 19.98
C SER A 344 -7.07 -22.33 18.85
N GLY A 345 -6.52 -23.52 19.03
CA GLY A 345 -6.44 -24.54 17.98
C GLY A 345 -5.40 -24.26 16.92
N GLN A 346 -4.46 -23.35 17.19
CA GLN A 346 -3.41 -22.93 16.28
C GLN A 346 -2.04 -23.45 16.75
N ARG A 347 -1.05 -23.34 15.86
CA ARG A 347 0.37 -23.54 16.15
C ARG A 347 1.17 -22.50 15.37
N PHE A 348 2.44 -22.37 15.66
CA PHE A 348 3.29 -21.49 14.86
C PHE A 348 3.33 -21.99 13.40
N PRO A 349 3.05 -21.13 12.39
CA PRO A 349 2.93 -21.60 11.00
C PRO A 349 4.24 -22.16 10.45
N ARG A 350 4.18 -23.34 9.81
CA ARG A 350 5.34 -24.06 9.25
C ARG A 350 5.48 -23.91 7.74
N SER A 351 4.46 -23.37 7.07
CA SER A 351 4.43 -23.12 5.63
C SER A 351 3.38 -22.06 5.30
N ILE A 352 3.41 -21.53 4.07
CA ILE A 352 2.38 -20.61 3.56
C ILE A 352 0.99 -21.25 3.65
N GLN A 353 0.88 -22.52 3.25
CA GLN A 353 -0.39 -23.23 3.32
C GLN A 353 -0.88 -23.38 4.76
N ASP A 354 0.02 -23.67 5.70
CA ASP A 354 -0.29 -23.79 7.12
C ASP A 354 -0.75 -22.44 7.72
N LEU A 355 -0.11 -21.34 7.34
CA LEU A 355 -0.52 -19.98 7.74
C LEU A 355 -1.93 -19.66 7.20
N ARG A 356 -2.19 -19.97 5.94
CA ARG A 356 -3.49 -19.77 5.31
C ARG A 356 -4.60 -20.54 6.02
N GLU A 357 -4.41 -21.85 6.22
CA GLU A 357 -5.41 -22.72 6.88
C GLU A 357 -5.71 -22.32 8.32
N GLN A 358 -4.73 -21.76 9.02
CA GLN A 358 -4.91 -21.29 10.40
C GLN A 358 -5.47 -19.88 10.49
N SER A 359 -5.55 -19.13 9.39
CA SER A 359 -6.10 -17.77 9.33
C SER A 359 -7.57 -17.72 8.88
N GLU A 360 -8.04 -18.76 8.21
CA GLU A 360 -9.44 -18.96 7.79
C GLU A 360 -10.28 -19.62 8.92
#